data_9d6327c3080db1864568276a0b6771e7
#
_entry.id   9d6327c3080db1864568276a0b6771e7
#
_cell.length_a   1.000
_cell.length_b   1.000
_cell.length_c   1.000
_cell.angle_alpha   90.00
_cell.angle_beta   90.00
_cell.angle_gamma   90.00
#
_symmetry.space_group_name_H-M   'P 1'
#
loop_
_entity.id
_entity.type
_entity.pdbx_description
1 polymer ?
#
loop_
_entity_poly.entity_id
_entity_poly.type
_entity_poly.pdbx_seq_one_letter_code
_entity_poly.pdbx_strand_id
1 'polypeptide(L)'
;VFHAWTAARDKCLTHVTPSGEWFHDLDILHSITSDGPAKTFAWRRLKFLEAKWNLYKLLNEYRESDMLKRVSHRDFYNVRKVDTHVHHSASMNQKHLLRFIKAKIKRHADDVVLCRDGEPMTLHQVFQLLGLTAYDLSIDTLDMHAHMDSFHRFDRFNLKYNPIGESKLREIFLKTDNYIRGRYLAEITREVTHDLEQSKYQMCEYRISIYGRNPHEWDKLAAWVVDHHLFSPNVRWLIQVPRLYDVYKANGNVQNFEELLDNVFRPLFEVTSDPASHPKLHIMLQRVVGFDIVDDESKPERRFLR
;
A
#
# COMPACT_ATOMS: atom_id res chain seq x y z
N VAL A 1 -12.99 -9.28 24.20
CA VAL A 1 -11.89 -8.34 24.47
C VAL A 1 -10.66 -9.16 24.83
N PHE A 2 -9.62 -9.07 24.01
CA PHE A 2 -8.36 -9.77 24.29
C PHE A 2 -7.52 -8.88 25.22
N HIS A 3 -7.16 -9.43 26.39
CA HIS A 3 -6.27 -8.79 27.34
C HIS A 3 -4.95 -9.55 27.39
N ALA A 4 -3.83 -8.84 27.41
CA ALA A 4 -2.54 -9.45 27.66
C ALA A 4 -2.38 -9.68 29.17
N TRP A 5 -2.32 -10.95 29.60
CA TRP A 5 -2.23 -11.36 30.98
C TRP A 5 -0.87 -11.99 31.30
N THR A 6 -0.40 -11.84 32.52
CA THR A 6 0.70 -12.64 33.02
C THR A 6 0.17 -13.87 33.76
N ALA A 7 0.56 -15.04 33.32
CA ALA A 7 0.17 -16.33 33.98
C ALA A 7 0.56 -16.38 35.46
N ALA A 8 1.62 -15.67 35.87
CA ALA A 8 2.13 -15.71 37.25
C ALA A 8 1.40 -14.74 38.22
N ARG A 9 0.65 -13.76 37.73
CA ARG A 9 0.06 -12.72 38.59
C ARG A 9 -1.42 -12.46 38.35
N ASP A 10 -2.03 -13.15 37.41
CA ASP A 10 -3.43 -12.96 37.01
C ASP A 10 -3.79 -11.46 36.82
N LYS A 11 -2.85 -10.71 36.23
CA LYS A 11 -2.96 -9.27 36.05
C LYS A 11 -2.83 -8.89 34.59
N CYS A 12 -3.75 -8.05 34.12
CA CYS A 12 -3.64 -7.44 32.78
C CYS A 12 -2.36 -6.60 32.67
N LEU A 13 -1.54 -6.85 31.66
CA LEU A 13 -0.27 -6.15 31.43
C LEU A 13 -0.47 -4.75 30.86
N THR A 14 -1.55 -4.56 30.11
CA THR A 14 -1.84 -3.30 29.44
C THR A 14 -3.30 -2.92 29.66
N HIS A 15 -3.55 -1.63 29.88
CA HIS A 15 -4.91 -1.12 29.86
C HIS A 15 -5.44 -1.19 28.42
N VAL A 16 -6.55 -1.89 28.23
CA VAL A 16 -7.28 -1.94 26.96
C VAL A 16 -8.52 -1.08 27.14
N THR A 17 -8.59 0.01 26.40
CA THR A 17 -9.73 0.95 26.46
C THR A 17 -11.03 0.22 26.10
N PRO A 18 -12.06 0.22 26.97
CA PRO A 18 -13.36 -0.34 26.66
C PRO A 18 -14.01 0.37 25.47
N SER A 19 -14.87 -0.32 24.74
CA SER A 19 -15.54 0.26 23.57
C SER A 19 -16.34 1.53 23.90
N GLY A 20 -17.00 1.58 25.08
CA GLY A 20 -17.74 2.75 25.49
C GLY A 20 -16.86 3.98 25.70
N GLU A 21 -15.70 3.83 26.34
CA GLU A 21 -14.71 4.89 26.51
C GLU A 21 -14.15 5.35 25.16
N TRP A 22 -13.82 4.40 24.27
CA TRP A 22 -13.34 4.70 22.94
C TRP A 22 -14.35 5.54 22.12
N PHE A 23 -15.63 5.18 22.15
CA PHE A 23 -16.67 5.96 21.46
C PHE A 23 -16.85 7.35 22.06
N HIS A 24 -16.74 7.48 23.38
CA HIS A 24 -16.81 8.78 24.07
C HIS A 24 -15.65 9.67 23.64
N ASP A 25 -14.43 9.16 23.63
CA ASP A 25 -13.24 9.90 23.18
C ASP A 25 -13.34 10.29 21.71
N LEU A 26 -13.84 9.37 20.86
CA LEU A 26 -14.08 9.66 19.45
C LEU A 26 -15.08 10.82 19.27
N ASP A 27 -16.17 10.84 20.02
CA ASP A 27 -17.15 11.93 19.98
C ASP A 27 -16.57 13.27 20.43
N ILE A 28 -15.74 13.27 21.46
CA ILE A 28 -15.01 14.48 21.91
C ILE A 28 -14.09 14.98 20.79
N LEU A 29 -13.29 14.09 20.18
CA LEU A 29 -12.40 14.46 19.09
C LEU A 29 -13.16 15.00 17.88
N HIS A 30 -14.26 14.38 17.51
CA HIS A 30 -15.13 14.88 16.43
C HIS A 30 -15.72 16.25 16.74
N SER A 31 -16.13 16.49 17.98
CA SER A 31 -16.61 17.80 18.43
C SER A 31 -15.52 18.87 18.26
N ILE A 32 -14.31 18.60 18.76
CA ILE A 32 -13.16 19.53 18.67
C ILE A 32 -12.77 19.78 17.20
N THR A 33 -12.68 18.74 16.40
CA THR A 33 -12.29 18.85 14.98
C THR A 33 -13.36 19.51 14.12
N SER A 34 -14.60 19.54 14.56
CA SER A 34 -15.71 20.22 13.88
C SER A 34 -15.86 21.68 14.27
N ASP A 35 -15.24 22.10 15.38
CA ASP A 35 -15.36 23.48 15.89
C ASP A 35 -14.64 24.48 14.96
N GLY A 36 -15.38 25.45 14.42
CA GLY A 36 -14.86 26.45 13.48
C GLY A 36 -13.77 27.35 14.10
N PRO A 37 -13.98 27.92 15.28
CA PRO A 37 -12.98 28.72 16.02
C PRO A 37 -11.69 27.94 16.27
N ALA A 38 -11.77 26.68 16.74
CA ALA A 38 -10.61 25.83 16.97
C ALA A 38 -9.82 25.57 15.69
N LYS A 39 -10.51 25.26 14.60
CA LYS A 39 -9.88 25.09 13.25
C LYS A 39 -9.17 26.36 12.81
N THR A 40 -9.79 27.51 12.94
CA THR A 40 -9.20 28.80 12.56
C THR A 40 -7.96 29.11 13.36
N PHE A 41 -8.01 28.87 14.68
CA PHE A 41 -6.87 29.05 15.57
C PHE A 41 -5.73 28.09 15.20
N ALA A 42 -6.03 26.82 15.03
CA ALA A 42 -5.04 25.79 14.66
C ALA A 42 -4.38 26.12 13.31
N TRP A 43 -5.16 26.54 12.31
CA TRP A 43 -4.63 26.94 11.00
C TRP A 43 -3.67 28.14 11.12
N ARG A 44 -4.05 29.18 11.85
CA ARG A 44 -3.18 30.36 12.09
C ARG A 44 -1.90 29.96 12.82
N ARG A 45 -2.01 29.07 13.81
CA ARG A 45 -0.86 28.57 14.55
C ARG A 45 0.09 27.76 13.66
N LEU A 46 -0.45 26.87 12.82
CA LEU A 46 0.35 26.11 11.86
C LEU A 46 1.06 27.02 10.86
N LYS A 47 0.38 28.02 10.31
CA LYS A 47 0.99 29.02 9.42
C LYS A 47 2.12 29.81 10.10
N PHE A 48 1.94 30.18 11.36
CA PHE A 48 2.99 30.83 12.12
C PHE A 48 4.20 29.90 12.34
N LEU A 49 3.98 28.64 12.68
CA LEU A 49 5.05 27.66 12.87
C LEU A 49 5.78 27.36 11.55
N GLU A 50 5.07 27.28 10.44
CA GLU A 50 5.64 27.14 9.10
C GLU A 50 6.55 28.33 8.76
N ALA A 51 6.08 29.56 9.01
CA ALA A 51 6.88 30.75 8.80
C ALA A 51 8.15 30.76 9.66
N LYS A 52 8.04 30.39 10.94
CA LYS A 52 9.21 30.23 11.85
C LYS A 52 10.19 29.17 11.33
N TRP A 53 9.69 28.04 10.86
CA TRP A 53 10.51 26.97 10.29
C TRP A 53 11.26 27.44 9.04
N ASN A 54 10.57 28.14 8.13
CA ASN A 54 11.17 28.68 6.93
C ASN A 54 12.26 29.71 7.26
N LEU A 55 12.03 30.57 8.24
CA LEU A 55 13.03 31.50 8.73
C LEU A 55 14.22 30.77 9.35
N TYR A 56 13.98 29.74 10.18
CA TYR A 56 15.03 28.91 10.75
C TYR A 56 15.90 28.28 9.65
N LYS A 57 15.27 27.67 8.64
CA LYS A 57 15.98 27.09 7.49
C LYS A 57 16.89 28.12 6.80
N LEU A 58 16.32 29.28 6.47
CA LEU A 58 17.06 30.35 5.79
C LEU A 58 18.32 30.80 6.59
N LEU A 59 18.17 30.90 7.90
CA LEU A 59 19.26 31.39 8.78
C LEU A 59 20.31 30.31 9.09
N ASN A 60 19.94 29.03 9.05
CA ASN A 60 20.81 27.96 9.56
C ASN A 60 21.28 26.96 8.48
N GLU A 61 20.72 26.99 7.28
CA GLU A 61 21.02 26.02 6.21
C GLU A 61 22.53 25.92 5.92
N TYR A 62 23.19 27.07 5.82
CA TYR A 62 24.64 27.11 5.58
C TYR A 62 25.44 26.52 6.76
N ARG A 63 25.05 26.84 7.99
CA ARG A 63 25.68 26.33 9.20
C ARG A 63 25.50 24.83 9.35
N GLU A 64 24.29 24.32 9.09
CA GLU A 64 23.98 22.89 9.12
C GLU A 64 24.77 22.14 8.05
N SER A 65 24.88 22.69 6.85
CA SER A 65 25.68 22.11 5.77
C SER A 65 27.15 22.02 6.13
N ASP A 66 27.74 23.06 6.77
CA ASP A 66 29.10 23.05 7.26
C ASP A 66 29.33 22.03 8.38
N MET A 67 28.36 21.93 9.31
CA MET A 67 28.42 20.93 10.37
C MET A 67 28.34 19.50 9.82
N LEU A 68 27.49 19.25 8.82
CA LEU A 68 27.37 17.95 8.16
C LEU A 68 28.69 17.54 7.46
N LYS A 69 29.39 18.50 6.86
CA LYS A 69 30.71 18.25 6.23
C LYS A 69 31.78 17.85 7.25
N ARG A 70 31.68 18.30 8.50
CA ARG A 70 32.62 17.96 9.59
C ARG A 70 32.38 16.58 10.16
N VAL A 71 31.20 15.99 9.98
CA VAL A 71 30.87 14.60 10.39
C VAL A 71 31.36 13.64 9.30
N SER A 72 32.68 13.47 9.21
CA SER A 72 33.35 12.83 8.10
C SER A 72 33.34 11.30 8.05
N HIS A 73 32.65 10.60 8.99
CA HIS A 73 32.95 9.20 9.19
C HIS A 73 31.78 8.23 8.91
N ARG A 74 30.63 8.71 8.51
CA ARG A 74 29.53 7.83 8.13
C ARG A 74 29.20 7.99 6.66
N ASP A 75 29.78 7.12 5.88
CA ASP A 75 29.23 6.81 4.59
C ASP A 75 27.88 6.12 4.79
N PHE A 76 26.80 6.86 4.51
CA PHE A 76 25.45 6.31 4.58
C PHE A 76 25.21 5.16 3.60
N TYR A 77 26.10 4.94 2.66
CA TYR A 77 26.05 3.78 1.79
C TYR A 77 26.12 2.47 2.59
N ASN A 78 26.97 2.42 3.61
CA ASN A 78 27.18 1.23 4.45
C ASN A 78 26.18 1.09 5.60
N VAL A 79 25.25 2.03 5.76
CA VAL A 79 24.17 1.94 6.76
C VAL A 79 23.03 1.12 6.20
N ARG A 80 22.57 0.12 6.95
CA ARG A 80 21.37 -0.62 6.59
C ARG A 80 20.17 0.32 6.62
N LYS A 81 19.42 0.33 5.53
CA LYS A 81 18.22 1.13 5.34
C LYS A 81 17.05 0.19 5.23
N VAL A 82 16.02 0.44 6.02
CA VAL A 82 14.76 -0.29 5.94
C VAL A 82 13.69 0.70 5.54
N ASP A 83 13.14 0.53 4.35
CA ASP A 83 11.98 1.29 3.93
C ASP A 83 10.72 0.60 4.46
N THR A 84 10.14 1.19 5.50
CA THR A 84 9.03 0.59 6.24
C THR A 84 7.66 0.95 5.68
N HIS A 85 7.57 1.78 4.64
CA HIS A 85 6.29 2.17 4.04
C HIS A 85 6.34 2.21 2.51
N VAL A 86 6.27 1.04 1.90
CA VAL A 86 6.26 0.89 0.44
C VAL A 86 5.02 0.13 -0.02
N HIS A 87 4.14 0.78 -0.76
CA HIS A 87 3.06 0.09 -1.45
C HIS A 87 3.65 -0.75 -2.59
N HIS A 88 3.45 -2.06 -2.56
CA HIS A 88 4.09 -3.00 -3.46
C HIS A 88 3.90 -2.65 -4.95
N SER A 89 2.68 -2.31 -5.36
CA SER A 89 2.40 -1.93 -6.75
C SER A 89 3.03 -0.60 -7.19
N ALA A 90 3.61 0.17 -6.26
CA ALA A 90 4.37 1.40 -6.53
C ALA A 90 5.85 1.28 -6.13
N SER A 91 6.34 0.08 -5.86
CA SER A 91 7.72 -0.16 -5.40
C SER A 91 8.77 0.02 -6.50
N MET A 92 8.38 -0.18 -7.76
CA MET A 92 9.31 -0.09 -8.87
C MET A 92 9.55 1.38 -9.28
N ASN A 93 10.80 1.68 -9.67
CA ASN A 93 11.14 2.94 -10.29
C ASN A 93 10.36 3.13 -11.59
N GLN A 94 9.93 4.35 -11.89
CA GLN A 94 9.11 4.67 -13.06
C GLN A 94 9.80 4.31 -14.38
N LYS A 95 11.10 4.54 -14.50
CA LYS A 95 11.88 4.13 -15.67
C LYS A 95 11.90 2.60 -15.82
N HIS A 96 11.93 1.88 -14.69
CA HIS A 96 11.88 0.43 -14.68
C HIS A 96 10.52 -0.06 -15.18
N LEU A 97 9.42 0.44 -14.61
CA LEU A 97 8.07 0.11 -15.04
C LEU A 97 7.86 0.42 -16.54
N LEU A 98 8.31 1.59 -16.99
CA LEU A 98 8.21 1.99 -18.39
C LEU A 98 8.96 1.03 -19.32
N ARG A 99 10.19 0.67 -18.99
CA ARG A 99 10.99 -0.30 -19.76
C ARG A 99 10.31 -1.66 -19.80
N PHE A 100 9.77 -2.09 -18.67
CA PHE A 100 9.06 -3.37 -18.56
C PHE A 100 7.82 -3.37 -19.47
N ILE A 101 6.96 -2.36 -19.39
CA ILE A 101 5.77 -2.24 -20.24
C ILE A 101 6.17 -2.23 -21.73
N LYS A 102 7.15 -1.41 -22.13
CA LYS A 102 7.65 -1.36 -23.52
C LYS A 102 8.20 -2.70 -23.99
N ALA A 103 8.91 -3.41 -23.13
CA ALA A 103 9.43 -4.75 -23.44
C ALA A 103 8.30 -5.77 -23.66
N LYS A 104 7.23 -5.69 -22.84
CA LYS A 104 6.05 -6.56 -22.99
C LYS A 104 5.30 -6.26 -24.28
N ILE A 105 5.06 -5.02 -24.63
CA ILE A 105 4.43 -4.64 -25.91
C ILE A 105 5.24 -5.19 -27.10
N LYS A 106 6.56 -5.10 -27.02
CA LYS A 106 7.44 -5.54 -28.12
C LYS A 106 7.58 -7.07 -28.24
N ARG A 107 7.62 -7.78 -27.11
CA ARG A 107 7.97 -9.22 -27.11
C ARG A 107 6.78 -10.14 -26.87
N HIS A 108 5.72 -9.63 -26.27
CA HIS A 108 4.56 -10.38 -25.80
C HIS A 108 3.25 -9.72 -26.24
N ALA A 109 3.24 -9.13 -27.44
CA ALA A 109 2.09 -8.43 -28.02
C ALA A 109 0.84 -9.31 -28.09
N ASP A 110 1.03 -10.60 -28.34
CA ASP A 110 -0.03 -11.60 -28.55
C ASP A 110 -0.49 -12.28 -27.25
N ASP A 111 0.12 -11.94 -26.09
CA ASP A 111 -0.37 -12.43 -24.79
C ASP A 111 -1.81 -11.98 -24.56
N VAL A 112 -2.70 -12.92 -24.29
CA VAL A 112 -4.08 -12.60 -23.87
C VAL A 112 -4.04 -12.09 -22.42
N VAL A 113 -4.39 -10.83 -22.25
CA VAL A 113 -4.23 -10.12 -20.94
C VAL A 113 -5.53 -9.66 -20.32
N LEU A 114 -6.59 -9.64 -21.09
CA LEU A 114 -7.91 -9.16 -20.65
C LEU A 114 -9.00 -10.00 -21.34
N CYS A 115 -10.17 -10.08 -20.72
CA CYS A 115 -11.37 -10.59 -21.36
C CYS A 115 -12.46 -9.50 -21.26
N ARG A 116 -13.03 -9.11 -22.39
CA ARG A 116 -14.11 -8.11 -22.45
C ARG A 116 -15.31 -8.72 -23.16
N ASP A 117 -16.47 -8.67 -22.52
CA ASP A 117 -17.73 -9.18 -23.05
C ASP A 117 -17.67 -10.67 -23.52
N GLY A 118 -16.80 -11.46 -22.86
CA GLY A 118 -16.54 -12.86 -23.20
C GLY A 118 -15.45 -13.09 -24.27
N GLU A 119 -14.97 -12.02 -24.90
CA GLU A 119 -13.90 -12.10 -25.92
C GLU A 119 -12.52 -11.86 -25.30
N PRO A 120 -11.55 -12.77 -25.53
CA PRO A 120 -10.18 -12.59 -25.07
C PRO A 120 -9.48 -11.51 -25.90
N MET A 121 -8.80 -10.58 -25.22
CA MET A 121 -8.04 -9.49 -25.84
C MET A 121 -6.55 -9.66 -25.61
N THR A 122 -5.77 -9.53 -26.67
CA THR A 122 -4.30 -9.50 -26.59
C THR A 122 -3.79 -8.16 -26.08
N LEU A 123 -2.55 -8.14 -25.60
CA LEU A 123 -1.91 -6.90 -25.15
C LEU A 123 -1.89 -5.84 -26.27
N HIS A 124 -1.62 -6.25 -27.49
CA HIS A 124 -1.64 -5.37 -28.66
C HIS A 124 -3.03 -4.75 -28.90
N GLN A 125 -4.09 -5.57 -28.83
CA GLN A 125 -5.47 -5.09 -28.99
C GLN A 125 -5.88 -4.12 -27.87
N VAL A 126 -5.43 -4.34 -26.63
CA VAL A 126 -5.69 -3.40 -25.54
C VAL A 126 -5.04 -2.04 -25.81
N PHE A 127 -3.78 -2.04 -26.28
CA PHE A 127 -3.10 -0.77 -26.62
C PHE A 127 -3.75 -0.06 -27.80
N GLN A 128 -4.20 -0.78 -28.81
CA GLN A 128 -4.98 -0.23 -29.92
C GLN A 128 -6.31 0.38 -29.45
N LEU A 129 -7.02 -0.32 -28.55
CA LEU A 129 -8.29 0.17 -27.99
C LEU A 129 -8.09 1.48 -27.19
N LEU A 130 -6.95 1.62 -26.52
CA LEU A 130 -6.60 2.83 -25.78
C LEU A 130 -6.05 3.95 -26.66
N GLY A 131 -5.81 3.68 -27.93
CA GLY A 131 -5.16 4.63 -28.84
C GLY A 131 -3.72 4.95 -28.45
N LEU A 132 -3.04 4.03 -27.74
CA LEU A 132 -1.71 4.22 -27.20
C LEU A 132 -0.67 3.44 -28.00
N THR A 133 0.48 4.08 -28.19
CA THR A 133 1.68 3.45 -28.74
C THR A 133 2.80 3.40 -27.70
N ALA A 134 3.85 2.64 -27.98
CA ALA A 134 5.04 2.61 -27.12
C ALA A 134 5.73 3.98 -27.00
N TYR A 135 5.47 4.91 -27.91
CA TYR A 135 6.02 6.27 -27.88
C TYR A 135 5.28 7.18 -26.91
N ASP A 136 3.97 6.96 -26.70
CA ASP A 136 3.15 7.76 -25.78
C ASP A 136 3.49 7.49 -24.31
N LEU A 137 4.20 6.37 -24.05
CA LEU A 137 4.70 6.02 -22.74
C LEU A 137 5.95 6.82 -22.41
N SER A 138 5.79 8.00 -21.80
CA SER A 138 6.90 8.81 -21.31
C SER A 138 7.03 8.70 -19.78
N ILE A 139 8.20 9.08 -19.25
CA ILE A 139 8.45 9.14 -17.80
C ILE A 139 7.51 10.16 -17.16
N ASP A 140 7.28 11.27 -17.83
CA ASP A 140 6.44 12.36 -17.32
C ASP A 140 4.97 11.94 -17.13
N THR A 141 4.50 10.97 -17.92
CA THR A 141 3.14 10.43 -17.79
C THR A 141 3.00 9.41 -16.65
N LEU A 142 4.11 8.82 -16.21
CA LEU A 142 4.15 7.89 -15.08
C LEU A 142 4.54 8.58 -13.77
N ASP A 143 5.09 9.79 -13.83
CA ASP A 143 5.68 10.45 -12.69
C ASP A 143 4.64 11.05 -11.73
N MET A 144 4.84 10.77 -10.45
CA MET A 144 4.11 11.41 -9.36
C MET A 144 5.00 12.48 -8.74
N HIS A 145 4.93 13.69 -9.25
CA HIS A 145 5.63 14.81 -8.65
C HIS A 145 5.11 15.07 -7.24
N ALA A 146 5.97 14.94 -6.24
CA ALA A 146 5.69 15.39 -4.89
C ALA A 146 5.75 16.93 -4.89
N HIS A 147 4.59 17.58 -5.02
CA HIS A 147 4.47 19.02 -4.85
C HIS A 147 4.41 19.41 -3.37
N MET A 148 4.75 20.65 -3.05
CA MET A 148 4.63 21.19 -1.68
C MET A 148 3.16 21.28 -1.21
N ASP A 149 2.19 21.17 -2.11
CA ASP A 149 0.77 21.18 -1.81
C ASP A 149 0.32 19.84 -1.25
N SER A 150 0.42 19.67 0.06
CA SER A 150 0.10 18.41 0.76
C SER A 150 -1.39 18.02 0.67
N PHE A 151 -2.30 18.98 0.51
CA PHE A 151 -3.75 18.73 0.59
C PHE A 151 -4.34 17.94 -0.59
N HIS A 152 -3.70 17.93 -1.75
CA HIS A 152 -4.15 17.20 -2.93
C HIS A 152 -3.24 16.01 -3.30
N ARG A 153 -2.29 15.70 -2.43
CA ARG A 153 -1.30 14.64 -2.70
C ARG A 153 -1.96 13.28 -2.86
N PHE A 154 -2.94 12.96 -2.02
CA PHE A 154 -3.62 11.67 -2.04
C PHE A 154 -4.50 11.51 -3.27
N ASP A 155 -5.25 12.53 -3.67
CA ASP A 155 -6.07 12.51 -4.89
C ASP A 155 -5.20 12.40 -6.14
N ARG A 156 -4.10 13.14 -6.20
CA ARG A 156 -3.12 13.03 -7.28
C ARG A 156 -2.43 11.69 -7.30
N PHE A 157 -2.14 11.10 -6.15
CA PHE A 157 -1.61 9.75 -6.03
C PHE A 157 -2.57 8.72 -6.62
N ASN A 158 -3.84 8.76 -6.28
CA ASN A 158 -4.86 7.86 -6.82
C ASN A 158 -5.04 7.99 -8.33
N LEU A 159 -5.06 9.19 -8.86
CA LEU A 159 -5.17 9.46 -10.31
C LEU A 159 -3.94 8.95 -11.07
N LYS A 160 -2.74 9.13 -10.52
CA LYS A 160 -1.47 8.74 -11.16
C LYS A 160 -1.05 7.29 -10.88
N TYR A 161 -1.75 6.59 -10.00
CA TYR A 161 -1.56 5.16 -9.76
C TYR A 161 -1.98 4.31 -10.96
N ASN A 162 -2.74 4.89 -11.87
CA ASN A 162 -3.03 4.29 -13.16
C ASN A 162 -1.96 4.75 -14.16
N PRO A 163 -1.13 3.85 -14.73
CA PRO A 163 -0.19 4.22 -15.77
C PRO A 163 -0.91 4.99 -16.89
N ILE A 164 -0.46 6.20 -17.18
CA ILE A 164 -1.05 7.11 -18.17
C ILE A 164 -2.52 7.49 -17.86
N GLY A 165 -2.96 7.40 -16.61
CA GLY A 165 -4.37 7.59 -16.26
C GLY A 165 -5.29 6.40 -16.62
N GLU A 166 -4.74 5.34 -17.21
CA GLU A 166 -5.51 4.20 -17.71
C GLU A 166 -5.64 3.08 -16.69
N SER A 167 -6.86 2.90 -16.18
CA SER A 167 -7.16 1.84 -15.19
C SER A 167 -6.92 0.42 -15.73
N LYS A 168 -7.07 0.21 -17.05
CA LYS A 168 -6.80 -1.08 -17.69
C LYS A 168 -5.33 -1.45 -17.66
N LEU A 169 -4.42 -0.49 -17.82
CA LEU A 169 -2.99 -0.74 -17.70
C LEU A 169 -2.62 -1.09 -16.26
N ARG A 170 -3.23 -0.42 -15.27
CA ARG A 170 -3.08 -0.81 -13.87
C ARG A 170 -3.55 -2.23 -13.62
N GLU A 171 -4.72 -2.59 -14.14
CA GLU A 171 -5.28 -3.93 -14.02
C GLU A 171 -4.33 -5.00 -14.57
N ILE A 172 -3.77 -4.78 -15.75
CA ILE A 172 -2.90 -5.74 -16.41
C ILE A 172 -1.52 -5.84 -15.71
N PHE A 173 -0.91 -4.70 -15.38
CA PHE A 173 0.50 -4.67 -14.95
C PHE A 173 0.70 -4.60 -13.44
N LEU A 174 -0.28 -4.10 -12.65
CA LEU A 174 -0.09 -3.77 -11.25
C LEU A 174 -1.07 -4.44 -10.29
N LYS A 175 -1.86 -5.40 -10.75
CA LYS A 175 -2.76 -6.20 -9.91
C LYS A 175 -2.42 -7.68 -9.92
N THR A 176 -2.73 -8.35 -8.81
CA THR A 176 -2.57 -9.80 -8.64
C THR A 176 -3.79 -10.59 -9.13
N ASP A 177 -4.98 -10.00 -9.07
CA ASP A 177 -6.29 -10.61 -9.33
C ASP A 177 -6.83 -10.34 -10.75
N ASN A 178 -5.94 -10.22 -11.73
CA ASN A 178 -6.28 -9.98 -13.12
C ASN A 178 -6.39 -11.28 -13.95
N TYR A 179 -6.76 -11.15 -15.22
CA TYR A 179 -6.93 -12.26 -16.16
C TYR A 179 -5.69 -13.15 -16.27
N ILE A 180 -4.50 -12.57 -16.23
CA ILE A 180 -3.21 -13.28 -16.27
C ILE A 180 -2.69 -13.70 -14.89
N ARG A 181 -3.55 -13.66 -13.86
CA ARG A 181 -3.23 -14.04 -12.47
C ARG A 181 -1.98 -13.35 -11.93
N GLY A 182 -1.84 -12.05 -12.21
CA GLY A 182 -0.73 -11.24 -11.71
C GLY A 182 0.65 -11.57 -12.27
N ARG A 183 0.74 -12.30 -13.39
CA ARG A 183 2.02 -12.73 -13.99
C ARG A 183 2.97 -11.57 -14.24
N TYR A 184 2.51 -10.48 -14.86
CA TYR A 184 3.37 -9.34 -15.15
C TYR A 184 3.83 -8.62 -13.88
N LEU A 185 2.96 -8.49 -12.89
CA LEU A 185 3.35 -7.94 -11.60
C LEU A 185 4.39 -8.84 -10.91
N ALA A 186 4.24 -10.15 -10.98
CA ALA A 186 5.22 -11.09 -10.42
C ALA A 186 6.59 -10.98 -11.11
N GLU A 187 6.60 -10.86 -12.43
CA GLU A 187 7.84 -10.73 -13.20
C GLU A 187 8.59 -9.43 -12.83
N ILE A 188 7.91 -8.28 -12.82
CA ILE A 188 8.55 -7.02 -12.43
C ILE A 188 8.95 -7.02 -10.94
N THR A 189 8.16 -7.66 -10.07
CA THR A 189 8.52 -7.83 -8.65
C THR A 189 9.83 -8.59 -8.50
N ARG A 190 10.04 -9.65 -9.26
CA ARG A 190 11.32 -10.40 -9.24
C ARG A 190 12.50 -9.54 -9.69
N GLU A 191 12.31 -8.71 -10.73
CA GLU A 191 13.36 -7.77 -11.17
C GLU A 191 13.72 -6.79 -10.06
N VAL A 192 12.73 -6.16 -9.44
CA VAL A 192 12.94 -5.20 -8.34
C VAL A 192 13.56 -5.87 -7.12
N THR A 193 13.12 -7.07 -6.78
CA THR A 193 13.66 -7.84 -5.66
C THR A 193 15.13 -8.22 -5.90
N HIS A 194 15.46 -8.61 -7.12
CA HIS A 194 16.85 -8.86 -7.51
C HIS A 194 17.72 -7.62 -7.37
N ASP A 195 17.24 -6.46 -7.82
CA ASP A 195 17.96 -5.19 -7.65
C ASP A 195 18.20 -4.86 -6.17
N LEU A 196 17.21 -5.12 -5.30
CA LEU A 196 17.36 -4.95 -3.85
C LEU A 196 18.40 -5.89 -3.24
N GLU A 197 18.45 -7.14 -3.71
CA GLU A 197 19.40 -8.13 -3.23
C GLU A 197 20.84 -7.82 -3.65
N GLN A 198 21.03 -7.13 -4.77
CA GLN A 198 22.34 -6.61 -5.17
C GLN A 198 22.83 -5.52 -4.21
N SER A 199 21.92 -4.84 -3.53
CA SER A 199 22.25 -3.84 -2.52
C SER A 199 22.28 -4.47 -1.14
N LYS A 200 23.47 -4.65 -0.56
CA LYS A 200 23.67 -5.26 0.77
C LYS A 200 22.96 -4.54 1.92
N TYR A 201 22.54 -3.30 1.71
CA TYR A 201 22.11 -2.39 2.77
C TYR A 201 20.67 -1.88 2.59
N GLN A 202 19.94 -2.37 1.61
CA GLN A 202 18.54 -1.98 1.35
C GLN A 202 17.59 -3.12 1.69
N MET A 203 16.62 -2.82 2.51
CA MET A 203 15.54 -3.72 2.91
C MET A 203 14.22 -2.96 2.86
N CYS A 204 13.12 -3.67 2.68
CA CYS A 204 11.81 -3.03 2.65
C CYS A 204 10.69 -3.92 3.19
N GLU A 205 9.63 -3.26 3.65
CA GLU A 205 8.34 -3.83 3.99
C GLU A 205 7.32 -3.46 2.91
N TYR A 206 6.99 -4.40 2.05
CA TYR A 206 6.03 -4.19 0.98
C TYR A 206 4.60 -4.40 1.46
N ARG A 207 3.77 -3.36 1.26
CA ARG A 207 2.34 -3.45 1.52
C ARG A 207 1.61 -4.05 0.34
N ILE A 208 0.89 -5.14 0.60
CA ILE A 208 0.03 -5.82 -0.37
C ILE A 208 -1.37 -5.97 0.21
N SER A 209 -2.40 -5.78 -0.61
CA SER A 209 -3.77 -5.67 -0.12
C SER A 209 -4.48 -7.01 -0.04
N ILE A 210 -5.21 -7.17 1.07
CA ILE A 210 -6.34 -8.08 1.23
C ILE A 210 -7.57 -7.20 1.44
N TYR A 211 -8.59 -7.37 0.62
CA TYR A 211 -9.77 -6.52 0.61
C TYR A 211 -10.91 -7.04 1.49
N GLY A 212 -10.95 -8.34 1.75
CA GLY A 212 -12.01 -9.00 2.53
C GLY A 212 -13.33 -9.14 1.78
N ARG A 213 -13.33 -9.09 0.45
CA ARG A 213 -14.53 -9.25 -0.38
C ARG A 213 -15.02 -10.68 -0.49
N ASN A 214 -14.12 -11.64 -0.31
CA ASN A 214 -14.42 -13.06 -0.30
C ASN A 214 -13.36 -13.86 0.47
N PRO A 215 -13.70 -15.07 0.98
CA PRO A 215 -12.79 -15.86 1.82
C PRO A 215 -11.55 -16.40 1.09
N HIS A 216 -11.55 -16.42 -0.26
CA HIS A 216 -10.46 -17.00 -1.06
C HIS A 216 -9.37 -16.00 -1.43
N GLU A 217 -9.45 -14.75 -0.99
CA GLU A 217 -8.45 -13.73 -1.32
C GLU A 217 -7.06 -14.11 -0.80
N TRP A 218 -6.99 -14.66 0.42
CA TRP A 218 -5.75 -15.12 1.01
C TRP A 218 -5.08 -16.25 0.23
N ASP A 219 -5.85 -17.26 -0.17
CA ASP A 219 -5.32 -18.38 -0.94
C ASP A 219 -4.83 -17.95 -2.32
N LYS A 220 -5.54 -17.03 -2.97
CA LYS A 220 -5.12 -16.46 -4.25
C LYS A 220 -3.83 -15.65 -4.11
N LEU A 221 -3.74 -14.81 -3.07
CA LEU A 221 -2.53 -14.02 -2.82
C LEU A 221 -1.36 -14.92 -2.45
N ALA A 222 -1.57 -15.89 -1.58
CA ALA A 222 -0.55 -16.84 -1.17
C ALA A 222 -0.06 -17.70 -2.36
N ALA A 223 -0.98 -18.16 -3.20
CA ALA A 223 -0.63 -18.87 -4.42
C ALA A 223 0.21 -17.98 -5.36
N TRP A 224 -0.16 -16.71 -5.51
CA TRP A 224 0.62 -15.77 -6.32
C TRP A 224 2.05 -15.58 -5.79
N VAL A 225 2.22 -15.40 -4.47
CA VAL A 225 3.55 -15.24 -3.86
C VAL A 225 4.39 -16.52 -3.98
N VAL A 226 3.79 -17.68 -3.69
CA VAL A 226 4.51 -18.97 -3.66
C VAL A 226 4.84 -19.45 -5.06
N ASP A 227 3.87 -19.46 -5.97
CA ASP A 227 4.03 -20.02 -7.32
C ASP A 227 4.98 -19.19 -8.17
N HIS A 228 5.07 -17.88 -7.92
CA HIS A 228 6.02 -17.01 -8.59
C HIS A 228 7.35 -16.85 -7.82
N HIS A 229 7.56 -17.57 -6.71
CA HIS A 229 8.78 -17.52 -5.90
C HIS A 229 9.16 -16.10 -5.45
N LEU A 230 8.19 -15.32 -4.96
CA LEU A 230 8.38 -13.93 -4.56
C LEU A 230 8.89 -13.81 -3.11
N PHE A 231 9.96 -14.53 -2.81
CA PHE A 231 10.62 -14.52 -1.52
C PHE A 231 12.01 -13.90 -1.62
N SER A 232 12.33 -13.03 -0.66
CA SER A 232 13.64 -12.40 -0.57
C SER A 232 14.06 -12.24 0.90
N PRO A 233 15.34 -12.34 1.22
CA PRO A 233 15.84 -11.97 2.54
C PRO A 233 15.67 -10.47 2.82
N ASN A 234 15.65 -9.63 1.79
CA ASN A 234 15.60 -8.18 1.90
C ASN A 234 14.18 -7.62 1.94
N VAL A 235 13.16 -8.46 1.70
CA VAL A 235 11.74 -8.05 1.64
C VAL A 235 10.92 -8.76 2.70
N ARG A 236 10.04 -8.02 3.36
CA ARG A 236 8.95 -8.55 4.19
C ARG A 236 7.62 -8.03 3.66
N TRP A 237 6.58 -8.84 3.85
CA TRP A 237 5.23 -8.46 3.47
C TRP A 237 4.48 -7.88 4.65
N LEU A 238 3.77 -6.81 4.42
CA LEU A 238 2.83 -6.22 5.34
C LEU A 238 1.46 -6.20 4.66
N ILE A 239 0.46 -6.74 5.34
CA ILE A 239 -0.88 -6.88 4.76
C ILE A 239 -1.66 -5.60 4.97
N GLN A 240 -2.07 -5.00 3.88
CA GLN A 240 -2.86 -3.78 3.86
C GLN A 240 -4.33 -4.11 3.71
N VAL A 241 -5.16 -3.66 4.64
CA VAL A 241 -6.62 -3.80 4.59
C VAL A 241 -7.24 -2.43 4.31
N PRO A 242 -7.76 -2.20 3.11
CA PRO A 242 -8.43 -0.93 2.78
C PRO A 242 -9.78 -0.79 3.50
N ARG A 243 -10.06 0.39 4.07
CA ARG A 243 -11.34 0.71 4.71
C ARG A 243 -12.41 1.06 3.67
N LEU A 244 -12.82 0.08 2.88
CA LEU A 244 -13.78 0.24 1.76
C LEU A 244 -15.08 -0.53 1.98
N TYR A 245 -15.46 -0.76 3.23
CA TYR A 245 -16.67 -1.53 3.57
C TYR A 245 -17.92 -0.99 2.89
N ASP A 246 -18.14 0.32 2.89
CA ASP A 246 -19.31 0.95 2.26
C ASP A 246 -19.39 0.64 0.75
N VAL A 247 -18.24 0.66 0.08
CA VAL A 247 -18.12 0.35 -1.35
C VAL A 247 -18.44 -1.13 -1.59
N TYR A 248 -17.90 -2.02 -0.76
CA TYR A 248 -18.14 -3.47 -0.92
C TYR A 248 -19.57 -3.86 -0.64
N LYS A 249 -20.18 -3.22 0.36
CA LYS A 249 -21.60 -3.41 0.68
C LYS A 249 -22.50 -2.87 -0.43
N ALA A 250 -22.23 -1.68 -0.95
CA ALA A 250 -22.97 -1.09 -2.04
C ALA A 250 -22.91 -1.93 -3.33
N ASN A 251 -21.77 -2.58 -3.59
CA ASN A 251 -21.56 -3.45 -4.73
C ASN A 251 -22.04 -4.90 -4.50
N GLY A 252 -22.59 -5.20 -3.32
CA GLY A 252 -23.06 -6.55 -2.98
C GLY A 252 -21.94 -7.59 -2.79
N ASN A 253 -20.71 -7.15 -2.57
CA ASN A 253 -19.56 -8.05 -2.32
C ASN A 253 -19.63 -8.67 -0.91
N VAL A 254 -20.14 -7.92 0.07
CA VAL A 254 -20.35 -8.35 1.45
C VAL A 254 -21.72 -7.88 1.94
N GLN A 255 -22.36 -8.66 2.80
CA GLN A 255 -23.69 -8.34 3.34
C GLN A 255 -23.58 -7.42 4.57
N ASN A 256 -22.59 -7.67 5.41
CA ASN A 256 -22.38 -6.95 6.67
C ASN A 256 -20.87 -6.85 7.00
N PHE A 257 -20.55 -6.12 8.05
CA PHE A 257 -19.16 -5.91 8.47
C PHE A 257 -18.54 -7.17 9.08
N GLU A 258 -19.34 -8.02 9.72
CA GLU A 258 -18.90 -9.31 10.27
C GLU A 258 -18.38 -10.22 9.16
N GLU A 259 -19.06 -10.30 8.03
CA GLU A 259 -18.61 -11.08 6.87
C GLU A 259 -17.27 -10.59 6.33
N LEU A 260 -17.06 -9.25 6.30
CA LEU A 260 -15.78 -8.68 5.92
C LEU A 260 -14.68 -9.11 6.90
N LEU A 261 -14.93 -9.02 8.20
CA LEU A 261 -13.97 -9.46 9.22
C LEU A 261 -13.68 -10.96 9.13
N ASP A 262 -14.70 -11.76 8.90
CA ASP A 262 -14.57 -13.19 8.67
C ASP A 262 -13.67 -13.50 7.47
N ASN A 263 -13.91 -12.84 6.34
CA ASN A 263 -13.11 -13.02 5.13
C ASN A 263 -11.63 -12.63 5.34
N VAL A 264 -11.37 -11.65 6.20
CA VAL A 264 -9.99 -11.20 6.52
C VAL A 264 -9.32 -12.11 7.54
N PHE A 265 -10.00 -12.50 8.62
CA PHE A 265 -9.35 -13.13 9.77
C PHE A 265 -9.56 -14.63 9.86
N ARG A 266 -10.66 -15.18 9.38
CA ARG A 266 -10.95 -16.62 9.46
C ARG A 266 -9.85 -17.48 8.83
N PRO A 267 -9.35 -17.22 7.62
CA PRO A 267 -8.27 -18.03 7.04
C PRO A 267 -6.99 -18.02 7.87
N LEU A 268 -6.72 -16.92 8.61
CA LEU A 268 -5.56 -16.82 9.49
C LEU A 268 -5.72 -17.72 10.74
N PHE A 269 -6.92 -17.79 11.30
CA PHE A 269 -7.21 -18.71 12.41
C PHE A 269 -7.16 -20.16 11.96
N GLU A 270 -7.72 -20.47 10.80
CA GLU A 270 -7.73 -21.82 10.23
C GLU A 270 -6.30 -22.32 9.99
N VAL A 271 -5.46 -21.55 9.29
CA VAL A 271 -4.06 -21.91 9.01
C VAL A 271 -3.19 -21.97 10.26
N THR A 272 -3.52 -21.19 11.29
CA THR A 272 -2.80 -21.22 12.56
C THR A 272 -3.12 -22.49 13.35
N SER A 273 -4.38 -22.92 13.30
CA SER A 273 -4.85 -24.14 13.98
C SER A 273 -4.45 -25.40 13.20
N ASP A 274 -4.56 -25.37 11.89
CA ASP A 274 -4.18 -26.45 10.99
C ASP A 274 -3.43 -25.91 9.77
N PRO A 275 -2.09 -25.96 9.74
CA PRO A 275 -1.30 -25.53 8.59
C PRO A 275 -1.63 -26.23 7.28
N ALA A 276 -2.23 -27.41 7.32
CA ALA A 276 -2.62 -28.18 6.14
C ALA A 276 -3.88 -27.63 5.48
N SER A 277 -4.70 -26.84 6.18
CA SER A 277 -5.90 -26.21 5.63
C SER A 277 -5.58 -25.22 4.50
N HIS A 278 -4.48 -24.46 4.64
CA HIS A 278 -4.02 -23.45 3.69
C HIS A 278 -2.49 -23.50 3.49
N PRO A 279 -1.94 -24.53 2.80
CA PRO A 279 -0.50 -24.79 2.79
C PRO A 279 0.33 -23.62 2.23
N LYS A 280 -0.12 -22.98 1.14
CA LYS A 280 0.59 -21.82 0.57
C LYS A 280 0.51 -20.60 1.46
N LEU A 281 -0.62 -20.39 2.13
CA LEU A 281 -0.79 -19.30 3.10
C LEU A 281 0.14 -19.50 4.29
N HIS A 282 0.25 -20.72 4.80
CA HIS A 282 1.20 -21.04 5.87
C HIS A 282 2.64 -20.63 5.49
N ILE A 283 3.07 -20.93 4.27
CA ILE A 283 4.41 -20.56 3.78
C ILE A 283 4.54 -19.03 3.67
N MET A 284 3.55 -18.35 3.12
CA MET A 284 3.56 -16.90 2.95
C MET A 284 3.62 -16.16 4.29
N LEU A 285 2.84 -16.62 5.28
CA LEU A 285 2.76 -15.98 6.61
C LEU A 285 4.09 -15.94 7.35
N GLN A 286 5.03 -16.83 7.04
CA GLN A 286 6.39 -16.77 7.60
C GLN A 286 7.16 -15.50 7.18
N ARG A 287 6.68 -14.78 6.18
CA ARG A 287 7.27 -13.56 5.66
C ARG A 287 6.39 -12.33 5.86
N VAL A 288 5.23 -12.49 6.47
CA VAL A 288 4.33 -11.39 6.84
C VAL A 288 4.73 -10.89 8.22
N VAL A 289 4.91 -9.58 8.34
CA VAL A 289 5.38 -8.94 9.59
C VAL A 289 4.29 -8.17 10.31
N GLY A 290 3.15 -7.90 9.67
CA GLY A 290 2.06 -7.17 10.31
C GLY A 290 0.94 -6.78 9.36
N PHE A 291 0.02 -5.99 9.89
CA PHE A 291 -1.14 -5.45 9.20
C PHE A 291 -1.07 -3.92 9.19
N ASP A 292 -1.66 -3.34 8.17
CA ASP A 292 -1.87 -1.91 8.04
C ASP A 292 -3.31 -1.65 7.59
N ILE A 293 -3.92 -0.59 8.06
CA ILE A 293 -5.27 -0.18 7.65
C ILE A 293 -5.14 1.12 6.89
N VAL A 294 -5.65 1.15 5.67
CA VAL A 294 -5.47 2.29 4.78
C VAL A 294 -6.80 2.82 4.28
N ASP A 295 -6.88 4.14 4.21
CA ASP A 295 -7.96 4.88 3.57
C ASP A 295 -7.48 6.29 3.21
N ASP A 296 -8.37 7.06 2.64
CA ASP A 296 -8.25 8.50 2.44
C ASP A 296 -8.57 9.22 3.75
N GLU A 297 -7.55 9.64 4.49
CA GLU A 297 -7.70 10.33 5.78
C GLU A 297 -8.40 11.69 5.65
N SER A 298 -8.58 12.22 4.43
CA SER A 298 -9.34 13.44 4.19
C SER A 298 -10.85 13.25 4.30
N LYS A 299 -11.33 12.00 4.22
CA LYS A 299 -12.75 11.67 4.26
C LYS A 299 -13.20 11.42 5.70
N PRO A 300 -14.25 12.13 6.18
CA PRO A 300 -14.84 11.84 7.49
C PRO A 300 -15.49 10.47 7.47
N GLU A 301 -15.22 9.66 8.47
CA GLU A 301 -15.94 8.41 8.67
C GLU A 301 -17.40 8.68 9.04
N ARG A 302 -18.30 7.94 8.43
CA ARG A 302 -19.72 7.98 8.80
C ARG A 302 -19.89 7.26 10.14
N ARG A 303 -20.64 7.86 11.06
CA ARG A 303 -21.01 7.18 12.29
C ARG A 303 -21.92 5.99 11.95
N PHE A 304 -21.48 4.79 12.28
CA PHE A 304 -22.26 3.57 12.11
C PHE A 304 -23.32 3.36 13.19
N LEU A 305 -23.37 4.24 14.19
CA LEU A 305 -24.34 4.15 15.28
C LEU A 305 -25.42 5.22 15.08
N ARG A 306 -26.55 4.79 14.61
CA ARG A 306 -27.88 5.33 14.95
C ARG A 306 -28.67 4.25 15.63
#